data_4f89f2d34733111f8240bb51381ef912
#
_entry.id   4f89f2d34733111f8240bb51381ef912
#
_cell.length_a   1.000
_cell.length_b   1.000
_cell.length_c   1.000
_cell.angle_alpha   90.00
_cell.angle_beta   90.00
_cell.angle_gamma   90.00
#
_symmetry.space_group_name_H-M   'P 1'
#
loop_
_entity.id
_entity.type
_entity.pdbx_description
1 polymer ?
#
loop_
_entity_poly.entity_id
_entity_poly.type
_entity_poly.pdbx_seq_one_letter_code
_entity_poly.pdbx_strand_id
1 'polypeptide(L)'
;LGDVYKRQPKREFRATWLASVSNIDWPKSTQTSEEQKAALIKIFDGMQAARMNAVWLQVRPMSDALYNSAYEPWSKFLTGTRGVDPGYDPLAFAIEEAHKRGMELHAWINPYRYESEKNMNGADDSIRKNHPEWLLEYSSSFILDPGNPEVIEYLVKVIKDIVTKYNVDGIVFDDYFYPYEGTKNEDAYSQSLYKPEGKNVGDWRRENCNKLIADIYAMIQETKPTVKFGIGPFGIWGGSSSVAASYGIEYLNTSGGTSAYSQLYCDGVAWLKAKTIDYISPQCYWPSFNTHVWGYKTLVPWWAKVAKTMDRHFYSSMRISTMPQNSPQRMKSVLRRLGMSENEYNGLSMVERSIAATAAKGTEECGFEVDMNRSTDLMGAPGHVFFNTTQFFSYGLDTYVAENKFTEPALTPVMSWKTPCDLPDITDISVSGNMLSWSADADETIRYAVYFVPSRVANNPQTYETSAYLKRITWEKSIDVSSYTQSGYVYAITAIDSYGNESQPYIKTPSGVQSGIVDGLVVYGGSGAIYVSVPKDMDIYIYSFTGQLIRMVRVSGGNSEITVPAGMYIVNGTKVAVQ
;
A
#
# COMPACT_ATOMS: atom_id res chain seq x y z
N LEU A 1 1.31 -15.96 24.49
CA LEU A 1 1.98 -14.99 23.60
C LEU A 1 2.01 -15.45 22.12
N GLY A 2 1.80 -16.75 21.82
CA GLY A 2 1.90 -17.29 20.44
C GLY A 2 0.73 -16.96 19.51
N ASP A 3 -0.44 -16.59 19.99
CA ASP A 3 -1.65 -16.43 19.16
C ASP A 3 -1.98 -14.98 18.77
N VAL A 4 -1.40 -14.00 19.45
CA VAL A 4 -1.65 -12.57 19.17
C VAL A 4 -1.02 -12.15 17.84
N TYR A 5 0.08 -12.80 17.43
CA TYR A 5 0.82 -12.48 16.19
C TYR A 5 0.30 -13.18 14.92
N LYS A 6 -0.71 -14.03 15.02
CA LYS A 6 -1.25 -14.79 13.88
C LYS A 6 -2.47 -14.16 13.21
N ARG A 7 -3.08 -13.15 13.82
CA ARG A 7 -4.24 -12.49 13.21
C ARG A 7 -3.79 -11.36 12.29
N GLN A 8 -4.31 -11.39 11.07
CA GLN A 8 -4.14 -10.31 10.12
C GLN A 8 -4.70 -9.01 10.69
N PRO A 9 -3.96 -7.87 10.63
CA PRO A 9 -4.49 -6.58 11.05
C PRO A 9 -5.57 -6.07 10.09
N LYS A 10 -6.49 -5.24 10.57
CA LYS A 10 -7.49 -4.55 9.74
C LYS A 10 -6.82 -3.61 8.73
N ARG A 11 -5.72 -2.98 9.14
CA ARG A 11 -4.98 -1.99 8.36
C ARG A 11 -3.56 -2.46 8.11
N GLU A 12 -3.19 -2.50 6.84
CA GLU A 12 -1.89 -2.99 6.39
C GLU A 12 -1.66 -2.52 4.95
N PHE A 13 -0.49 -1.96 4.66
CA PHE A 13 -0.14 -1.56 3.30
C PHE A 13 0.44 -2.75 2.53
N ARG A 14 -0.13 -3.08 1.37
CA ARG A 14 0.24 -4.25 0.56
C ARG A 14 0.41 -3.84 -0.89
N ALA A 15 1.65 -3.71 -1.35
CA ALA A 15 1.96 -3.24 -2.70
C ALA A 15 3.01 -4.09 -3.41
N THR A 16 3.07 -3.94 -4.73
CA THR A 16 4.19 -4.38 -5.55
C THR A 16 4.76 -3.19 -6.32
N TRP A 17 6.06 -3.24 -6.60
CA TRP A 17 6.71 -2.40 -7.59
C TRP A 17 6.43 -2.98 -8.99
N LEU A 18 5.74 -2.20 -9.83
CA LEU A 18 5.43 -2.54 -11.23
C LEU A 18 6.35 -1.73 -12.14
N ALA A 19 7.49 -2.31 -12.51
CA ALA A 19 8.56 -1.63 -13.23
C ALA A 19 8.31 -1.60 -14.74
N SER A 20 8.43 -0.40 -15.33
CA SER A 20 8.38 -0.20 -16.79
C SER A 20 9.76 -0.19 -17.43
N VAL A 21 10.79 0.25 -16.70
CA VAL A 21 12.15 0.31 -17.20
C VAL A 21 12.58 -1.05 -17.76
N SER A 22 13.19 -1.03 -18.94
CA SER A 22 13.64 -2.24 -19.65
C SER A 22 12.54 -3.29 -19.87
N ASN A 23 11.27 -2.86 -19.86
CA ASN A 23 10.10 -3.74 -19.95
C ASN A 23 10.14 -4.91 -18.93
N ILE A 24 10.64 -4.65 -17.70
CA ILE A 24 10.77 -5.70 -16.67
C ILE A 24 9.41 -6.32 -16.37
N ASP A 25 8.43 -5.51 -15.97
CA ASP A 25 7.10 -5.99 -15.64
C ASP A 25 6.08 -5.63 -16.74
N TRP A 26 5.73 -4.35 -16.86
CA TRP A 26 4.75 -3.82 -17.80
C TRP A 26 5.10 -2.36 -18.15
N PRO A 27 4.85 -1.91 -19.40
CA PRO A 27 4.34 -2.68 -20.56
C PRO A 27 5.43 -3.51 -21.25
N LYS A 28 5.02 -4.28 -22.27
CA LYS A 28 5.97 -4.84 -23.25
C LYS A 28 5.85 -4.04 -24.55
N SER A 29 6.97 -3.47 -25.00
CA SER A 29 7.01 -2.58 -26.19
C SER A 29 6.68 -3.29 -27.52
N THR A 30 6.63 -4.62 -27.52
CA THR A 30 6.23 -5.45 -28.66
C THR A 30 4.73 -5.69 -28.74
N GLN A 31 3.98 -5.30 -27.72
CA GLN A 31 2.52 -5.46 -27.63
C GLN A 31 1.80 -4.24 -28.22
N THR A 32 0.65 -4.47 -28.83
CA THR A 32 -0.29 -3.42 -29.18
C THR A 32 -0.90 -2.77 -27.93
N SER A 33 -1.51 -1.60 -28.08
CA SER A 33 -2.18 -0.90 -26.97
C SER A 33 -3.23 -1.75 -26.30
N GLU A 34 -4.03 -2.51 -27.05
CA GLU A 34 -5.06 -3.40 -26.50
C GLU A 34 -4.46 -4.60 -25.75
N GLU A 35 -3.35 -5.16 -26.25
CA GLU A 35 -2.61 -6.22 -25.54
C GLU A 35 -1.97 -5.71 -24.24
N GLN A 36 -1.44 -4.47 -24.25
CA GLN A 36 -0.90 -3.83 -23.05
C GLN A 36 -1.99 -3.62 -21.99
N LYS A 37 -3.15 -3.10 -22.40
CA LYS A 37 -4.32 -2.95 -21.52
C LYS A 37 -4.77 -4.29 -20.95
N ALA A 38 -4.93 -5.31 -21.78
CA ALA A 38 -5.34 -6.65 -21.34
C ALA A 38 -4.31 -7.26 -20.37
N ALA A 39 -3.01 -7.07 -20.61
CA ALA A 39 -1.95 -7.53 -19.73
C ALA A 39 -2.02 -6.83 -18.35
N LEU A 40 -2.27 -5.53 -18.31
CA LEU A 40 -2.39 -4.78 -17.06
C LEU A 40 -3.62 -5.21 -16.26
N ILE A 41 -4.76 -5.39 -16.93
CA ILE A 41 -5.98 -5.93 -16.31
C ILE A 41 -5.68 -7.27 -15.63
N LYS A 42 -5.02 -8.20 -16.34
CA LYS A 42 -4.64 -9.50 -15.79
C LYS A 42 -3.72 -9.39 -14.56
N ILE A 43 -2.75 -8.47 -14.59
CA ILE A 43 -1.88 -8.19 -13.43
C ILE A 43 -2.72 -7.72 -12.24
N PHE A 44 -3.61 -6.74 -12.46
CA PHE A 44 -4.43 -6.17 -11.39
C PHE A 44 -5.48 -7.15 -10.86
N ASP A 45 -6.05 -8.01 -11.71
CA ASP A 45 -6.92 -9.11 -11.26
C ASP A 45 -6.19 -10.08 -10.33
N GLY A 46 -4.95 -10.44 -10.69
CA GLY A 46 -4.10 -11.28 -9.85
C GLY A 46 -3.73 -10.59 -8.52
N MET A 47 -3.41 -9.30 -8.55
CA MET A 47 -3.15 -8.52 -7.33
C MET A 47 -4.38 -8.45 -6.42
N GLN A 48 -5.57 -8.22 -6.98
CA GLN A 48 -6.82 -8.23 -6.21
C GLN A 48 -7.10 -9.60 -5.60
N ALA A 49 -6.89 -10.69 -6.35
CA ALA A 49 -7.01 -12.06 -5.85
C ALA A 49 -6.03 -12.33 -4.70
N ALA A 50 -4.82 -11.77 -4.75
CA ALA A 50 -3.84 -11.81 -3.68
C ALA A 50 -4.12 -10.80 -2.53
N ARG A 51 -5.24 -10.07 -2.60
CA ARG A 51 -5.67 -9.06 -1.61
C ARG A 51 -4.65 -7.95 -1.38
N MET A 52 -3.96 -7.56 -2.47
CA MET A 52 -3.16 -6.35 -2.51
C MET A 52 -4.09 -5.13 -2.48
N ASN A 53 -3.64 -4.01 -1.89
CA ASN A 53 -4.44 -2.79 -1.78
C ASN A 53 -3.73 -1.54 -2.33
N ALA A 54 -2.55 -1.73 -2.92
CA ALA A 54 -1.83 -0.68 -3.63
C ALA A 54 -0.92 -1.25 -4.73
N VAL A 55 -0.58 -0.42 -5.70
CA VAL A 55 0.42 -0.69 -6.74
C VAL A 55 1.30 0.55 -6.93
N TRP A 56 2.61 0.34 -7.06
CA TRP A 56 3.57 1.39 -7.40
C TRP A 56 4.00 1.21 -8.85
N LEU A 57 3.31 1.93 -9.76
CA LEU A 57 3.55 1.85 -11.20
C LEU A 57 4.62 2.84 -11.63
N GLN A 58 5.70 2.36 -12.24
CA GLN A 58 6.76 3.21 -12.77
C GLN A 58 6.28 3.96 -14.02
N VAL A 59 5.99 5.24 -13.85
CA VAL A 59 5.45 6.10 -14.92
C VAL A 59 6.50 7.04 -15.52
N ARG A 60 7.65 7.20 -14.84
CA ARG A 60 8.79 8.00 -15.31
C ARG A 60 10.10 7.25 -15.08
N PRO A 61 10.49 6.34 -15.98
CA PRO A 61 11.70 5.54 -15.82
C PRO A 61 13.01 6.28 -16.13
N MET A 62 13.04 7.19 -17.14
CA MET A 62 14.26 7.83 -17.63
C MET A 62 14.00 9.16 -18.34
N SER A 63 13.58 10.21 -17.64
CA SER A 63 13.19 11.50 -18.23
C SER A 63 12.27 11.33 -19.45
N ASP A 64 11.35 10.40 -19.35
CA ASP A 64 10.33 10.04 -20.32
C ASP A 64 9.07 9.57 -19.58
N ALA A 65 7.93 9.53 -20.24
CA ALA A 65 6.65 9.40 -19.60
C ALA A 65 5.82 8.20 -20.10
N LEU A 66 5.14 7.51 -19.17
CA LEU A 66 4.05 6.58 -19.45
C LEU A 66 2.68 7.27 -19.21
N TYR A 67 2.61 8.57 -19.50
CA TYR A 67 1.41 9.40 -19.37
C TYR A 67 1.51 10.58 -20.34
N ASN A 68 0.41 11.28 -20.59
CA ASN A 68 0.41 12.46 -21.46
C ASN A 68 1.08 13.65 -20.74
N SER A 69 2.41 13.69 -20.80
CA SER A 69 3.24 14.71 -20.18
C SER A 69 3.29 15.99 -20.99
N ALA A 70 3.26 17.16 -20.31
CA ALA A 70 3.51 18.44 -20.92
C ALA A 70 5.02 18.75 -21.13
N TYR A 71 5.90 17.94 -20.52
CA TYR A 71 7.34 18.24 -20.42
C TYR A 71 8.24 17.18 -21.04
N GLU A 72 7.83 15.93 -21.03
CA GLU A 72 8.66 14.79 -21.40
C GLU A 72 8.01 13.95 -22.50
N PRO A 73 8.80 13.36 -23.42
CA PRO A 73 8.26 12.53 -24.48
C PRO A 73 7.74 11.20 -23.94
N TRP A 74 6.89 10.54 -24.74
CA TRP A 74 6.48 9.16 -24.48
C TRP A 74 7.68 8.24 -24.33
N SER A 75 7.63 7.37 -23.34
CA SER A 75 8.70 6.40 -23.09
C SER A 75 8.81 5.38 -24.22
N LYS A 76 10.05 5.05 -24.60
CA LYS A 76 10.31 3.97 -25.56
C LYS A 76 9.82 2.60 -25.08
N PHE A 77 9.61 2.42 -23.78
CA PHE A 77 9.11 1.16 -23.23
C PHE A 77 7.63 0.90 -23.56
N LEU A 78 6.91 1.90 -24.09
CA LEU A 78 5.54 1.75 -24.59
C LEU A 78 5.51 1.14 -26.00
N THR A 79 6.30 1.69 -26.92
CA THR A 79 6.20 1.39 -28.37
C THR A 79 7.49 0.88 -29.00
N GLY A 80 8.58 0.80 -28.22
CA GLY A 80 9.92 0.52 -28.71
C GLY A 80 10.67 1.77 -29.18
N THR A 81 9.97 2.90 -29.39
CA THR A 81 10.55 4.15 -29.89
C THR A 81 10.14 5.32 -28.99
N ARG A 82 11.13 6.09 -28.49
CA ARG A 82 10.91 7.28 -27.66
C ARG A 82 10.12 8.33 -28.43
N GLY A 83 9.15 8.95 -27.78
CA GLY A 83 8.33 10.02 -28.35
C GLY A 83 7.15 9.56 -29.19
N VAL A 84 7.01 8.27 -29.46
CA VAL A 84 5.87 7.73 -30.21
C VAL A 84 4.68 7.53 -29.27
N ASP A 85 3.55 8.16 -29.60
CA ASP A 85 2.28 8.04 -28.88
C ASP A 85 1.77 6.59 -28.94
N PRO A 86 1.48 5.94 -27.81
CA PRO A 86 0.92 4.59 -27.77
C PRO A 86 -0.56 4.51 -28.18
N GLY A 87 -1.21 5.63 -28.45
CA GLY A 87 -2.63 5.69 -28.81
C GLY A 87 -3.61 5.57 -27.63
N TYR A 88 -3.10 5.65 -26.40
CA TYR A 88 -3.90 5.72 -25.18
C TYR A 88 -3.05 6.34 -24.04
N ASP A 89 -3.69 6.72 -22.95
CA ASP A 89 -2.98 7.19 -21.74
C ASP A 89 -2.79 6.05 -20.74
N PRO A 90 -1.57 5.48 -20.63
CA PRO A 90 -1.29 4.35 -19.76
C PRO A 90 -1.56 4.62 -18.28
N LEU A 91 -1.25 5.83 -17.77
CA LEU A 91 -1.45 6.18 -16.37
C LEU A 91 -2.94 6.37 -16.06
N ALA A 92 -3.70 7.07 -16.91
CA ALA A 92 -5.13 7.23 -16.73
C ALA A 92 -5.85 5.88 -16.70
N PHE A 93 -5.51 5.00 -17.66
CA PHE A 93 -6.04 3.64 -17.71
C PHE A 93 -5.69 2.81 -16.46
N ALA A 94 -4.44 2.91 -16.00
CA ALA A 94 -3.98 2.17 -14.83
C ALA A 94 -4.69 2.62 -13.54
N ILE A 95 -4.92 3.93 -13.36
CA ILE A 95 -5.65 4.47 -12.21
C ILE A 95 -7.08 3.91 -12.19
N GLU A 96 -7.80 4.01 -13.31
CA GLU A 96 -9.17 3.50 -13.43
C GLU A 96 -9.25 2.01 -13.07
N GLU A 97 -8.36 1.19 -13.63
CA GLU A 97 -8.35 -0.25 -13.40
C GLU A 97 -7.89 -0.65 -11.97
N ALA A 98 -6.99 0.12 -11.35
CA ALA A 98 -6.60 -0.08 -9.95
C ALA A 98 -7.76 0.25 -8.99
N HIS A 99 -8.42 1.40 -9.19
CA HIS A 99 -9.54 1.86 -8.36
C HIS A 99 -10.75 0.92 -8.46
N LYS A 100 -11.10 0.40 -9.65
CA LYS A 100 -12.13 -0.65 -9.80
C LYS A 100 -11.87 -1.87 -8.93
N ARG A 101 -10.61 -2.17 -8.64
CA ARG A 101 -10.18 -3.32 -7.82
C ARG A 101 -9.89 -2.97 -6.36
N GLY A 102 -10.14 -1.74 -5.95
CA GLY A 102 -9.93 -1.27 -4.58
C GLY A 102 -8.46 -1.06 -4.20
N MET A 103 -7.59 -0.82 -5.18
CA MET A 103 -6.16 -0.58 -4.98
C MET A 103 -5.81 0.89 -5.20
N GLU A 104 -5.00 1.45 -4.29
CA GLU A 104 -4.35 2.74 -4.51
C GLU A 104 -3.29 2.61 -5.62
N LEU A 105 -3.17 3.63 -6.47
CA LEU A 105 -2.08 3.72 -7.44
C LEU A 105 -1.14 4.87 -7.06
N HIS A 106 0.12 4.52 -6.76
CA HIS A 106 1.18 5.49 -6.58
C HIS A 106 2.05 5.56 -7.83
N ALA A 107 2.19 6.75 -8.41
CA ALA A 107 3.05 6.96 -9.55
C ALA A 107 4.53 6.89 -9.12
N TRP A 108 5.22 5.86 -9.58
CA TRP A 108 6.65 5.68 -9.30
C TRP A 108 7.48 6.48 -10.31
N ILE A 109 8.33 7.34 -9.77
CA ILE A 109 9.21 8.26 -10.48
C ILE A 109 10.67 7.90 -10.15
N ASN A 110 11.49 7.71 -11.18
CA ASN A 110 12.92 7.86 -11.00
C ASN A 110 13.28 9.35 -11.24
N PRO A 111 13.74 10.10 -10.21
CA PRO A 111 13.83 11.54 -10.33
C PRO A 111 14.95 11.99 -11.28
N TYR A 112 16.11 11.34 -11.26
CA TYR A 112 17.29 11.88 -11.93
C TYR A 112 17.78 11.09 -13.14
N ARG A 113 17.35 9.84 -13.33
CA ARG A 113 17.83 9.05 -14.46
C ARG A 113 17.43 9.68 -15.79
N TYR A 114 18.42 10.01 -16.59
CA TYR A 114 18.22 10.48 -17.96
C TYR A 114 18.41 9.33 -18.98
N GLU A 115 19.50 8.57 -18.85
CA GLU A 115 19.77 7.37 -19.63
C GLU A 115 20.46 6.31 -18.78
N SER A 116 20.13 5.03 -18.97
CA SER A 116 20.85 3.90 -18.38
C SER A 116 21.98 3.38 -19.29
N GLU A 117 21.95 3.71 -20.58
CA GLU A 117 22.97 3.42 -21.57
C GLU A 117 23.19 4.67 -22.44
N LYS A 118 24.45 4.94 -22.84
CA LYS A 118 24.79 6.12 -23.63
C LYS A 118 24.00 6.16 -24.94
N ASN A 119 23.49 7.34 -25.28
CA ASN A 119 22.70 7.64 -26.47
C ASN A 119 21.35 6.92 -26.58
N MET A 120 20.84 6.36 -25.49
CA MET A 120 19.56 5.69 -25.48
C MET A 120 18.37 6.64 -25.81
N ASN A 121 18.47 7.92 -25.42
CA ASN A 121 17.47 8.95 -25.70
C ASN A 121 17.68 9.66 -27.04
N GLY A 122 18.81 9.40 -27.70
CA GLY A 122 19.16 10.03 -29.00
C GLY A 122 19.78 11.42 -28.86
N ALA A 123 20.49 11.85 -29.92
CA ALA A 123 21.20 13.13 -29.95
C ALA A 123 20.25 14.35 -30.03
N ASP A 124 19.05 14.15 -30.55
CA ASP A 124 18.04 15.21 -30.75
C ASP A 124 17.06 15.35 -29.61
N ASP A 125 17.25 14.60 -28.50
CA ASP A 125 16.42 14.75 -27.30
C ASP A 125 16.50 16.20 -26.79
N SER A 126 15.33 16.72 -26.38
CA SER A 126 15.17 18.14 -26.02
C SER A 126 16.06 18.57 -24.86
N ILE A 127 16.24 17.73 -23.83
CA ILE A 127 17.10 18.03 -22.68
C ILE A 127 18.56 18.07 -23.15
N ARG A 128 19.03 17.05 -23.84
CA ARG A 128 20.42 17.00 -24.35
C ARG A 128 20.75 18.17 -25.26
N LYS A 129 19.80 18.56 -26.11
CA LYS A 129 19.99 19.64 -27.09
C LYS A 129 19.92 21.04 -26.49
N ASN A 130 18.96 21.25 -25.58
CA ASN A 130 18.65 22.60 -25.06
C ASN A 130 19.29 22.87 -23.70
N HIS A 131 19.57 21.82 -22.91
CA HIS A 131 20.09 21.90 -21.55
C HIS A 131 21.19 20.86 -21.31
N PRO A 132 22.27 20.82 -22.12
CA PRO A 132 23.37 19.88 -21.91
C PRO A 132 24.03 20.05 -20.55
N GLU A 133 23.98 21.26 -19.95
CA GLU A 133 24.49 21.61 -18.63
C GLU A 133 23.68 20.99 -17.47
N TRP A 134 22.51 20.41 -17.75
CA TRP A 134 21.71 19.68 -16.78
C TRP A 134 22.16 18.22 -16.61
N LEU A 135 23.08 17.74 -17.47
CA LEU A 135 23.44 16.33 -17.54
C LEU A 135 24.81 16.06 -16.90
N LEU A 136 24.85 15.13 -15.98
CA LEU A 136 26.07 14.54 -15.48
C LEU A 136 26.36 13.24 -16.23
N GLU A 137 27.57 13.13 -16.79
CA GLU A 137 28.02 11.95 -17.53
C GLU A 137 28.79 11.00 -16.63
N TYR A 138 28.35 9.73 -16.60
CA TYR A 138 29.03 8.61 -15.95
C TYR A 138 29.54 7.61 -16.99
N SER A 139 30.19 6.55 -16.54
CA SER A 139 30.83 5.56 -17.43
C SER A 139 29.86 4.99 -18.49
N SER A 140 28.63 4.71 -18.11
CA SER A 140 27.62 4.08 -18.98
C SER A 140 26.30 4.81 -19.04
N SER A 141 26.08 5.83 -18.22
CA SER A 141 24.77 6.47 -18.03
C SER A 141 24.87 7.99 -17.96
N PHE A 142 23.73 8.64 -18.04
CA PHE A 142 23.57 10.06 -17.74
C PHE A 142 22.46 10.24 -16.70
N ILE A 143 22.67 11.19 -15.80
CA ILE A 143 21.62 11.64 -14.88
C ILE A 143 21.40 13.15 -15.02
N LEU A 144 20.24 13.64 -14.63
CA LEU A 144 20.01 15.05 -14.37
C LEU A 144 20.81 15.46 -13.14
N ASP A 145 21.46 16.62 -13.17
CA ASP A 145 22.34 17.10 -12.10
C ASP A 145 21.55 17.53 -10.86
N PRO A 146 21.64 16.79 -9.73
CA PRO A 146 20.95 17.18 -8.50
C PRO A 146 21.45 18.51 -7.92
N GLY A 147 22.67 18.93 -8.29
CA GLY A 147 23.29 20.17 -7.85
C GLY A 147 22.85 21.41 -8.62
N ASN A 148 22.11 21.25 -9.72
CA ASN A 148 21.62 22.34 -10.53
C ASN A 148 20.20 22.78 -10.08
N PRO A 149 20.01 24.04 -9.62
CA PRO A 149 18.70 24.53 -9.19
C PRO A 149 17.60 24.47 -10.27
N GLU A 150 17.96 24.68 -11.53
CA GLU A 150 17.02 24.61 -12.65
C GLU A 150 16.48 23.19 -12.86
N VAL A 151 17.31 22.15 -12.60
CA VAL A 151 16.87 20.75 -12.63
C VAL A 151 15.85 20.48 -11.52
N ILE A 152 16.07 21.03 -10.32
CA ILE A 152 15.09 20.92 -9.22
C ILE A 152 13.76 21.53 -9.63
N GLU A 153 13.77 22.76 -10.16
CA GLU A 153 12.55 23.44 -10.63
C GLU A 153 11.86 22.66 -11.76
N TYR A 154 12.62 22.13 -12.69
CA TYR A 154 12.11 21.29 -13.78
C TYR A 154 11.40 20.03 -13.25
N LEU A 155 12.01 19.30 -12.32
CA LEU A 155 11.42 18.10 -11.74
C LEU A 155 10.15 18.41 -10.94
N VAL A 156 10.10 19.54 -10.23
CA VAL A 156 8.88 19.98 -9.55
C VAL A 156 7.75 20.23 -10.57
N LYS A 157 8.05 20.84 -11.72
CA LYS A 157 7.06 21.06 -12.80
C LYS A 157 6.56 19.75 -13.40
N VAL A 158 7.45 18.79 -13.65
CA VAL A 158 7.11 17.48 -14.19
C VAL A 158 6.17 16.73 -13.24
N ILE A 159 6.46 16.73 -11.94
CA ILE A 159 5.63 16.04 -10.96
C ILE A 159 4.33 16.77 -10.71
N LYS A 160 4.33 18.10 -10.72
CA LYS A 160 3.10 18.91 -10.66
C LYS A 160 2.13 18.60 -11.80
N ASP A 161 2.65 18.34 -13.00
CA ASP A 161 1.85 17.93 -14.16
C ASP A 161 1.08 16.63 -13.87
N ILE A 162 1.74 15.63 -13.26
CA ILE A 162 1.08 14.38 -12.85
C ILE A 162 0.01 14.65 -11.79
N VAL A 163 0.36 15.32 -10.70
CA VAL A 163 -0.54 15.59 -9.57
C VAL A 163 -1.78 16.37 -9.99
N THR A 164 -1.62 17.29 -10.95
CA THR A 164 -2.71 18.13 -11.44
C THR A 164 -3.64 17.39 -12.40
N LYS A 165 -3.09 16.56 -13.30
CA LYS A 165 -3.86 15.91 -14.37
C LYS A 165 -4.51 14.60 -13.97
N TYR A 166 -3.92 13.89 -12.99
CA TYR A 166 -4.30 12.52 -12.70
C TYR A 166 -4.77 12.35 -11.25
N ASN A 167 -5.70 11.42 -11.05
CA ASN A 167 -6.18 11.04 -9.73
C ASN A 167 -5.30 9.93 -9.11
N VAL A 168 -3.98 10.19 -9.04
CA VAL A 168 -3.06 9.30 -8.34
C VAL A 168 -3.25 9.39 -6.83
N ASP A 169 -3.13 8.28 -6.11
CA ASP A 169 -3.22 8.23 -4.66
C ASP A 169 -1.91 8.63 -3.98
N GLY A 170 -0.80 8.55 -4.73
CA GLY A 170 0.51 8.93 -4.24
C GLY A 170 1.55 9.10 -5.35
N ILE A 171 2.65 9.73 -4.96
CA ILE A 171 3.91 9.77 -5.70
C ILE A 171 4.93 8.98 -4.88
N VAL A 172 5.74 8.15 -5.52
CA VAL A 172 6.83 7.43 -4.87
C VAL A 172 8.10 7.52 -5.70
N PHE A 173 9.21 7.84 -5.03
CA PHE A 173 10.55 7.79 -5.63
C PHE A 173 11.23 6.48 -5.26
N ASP A 174 12.13 6.02 -6.14
CA ASP A 174 13.06 4.94 -5.84
C ASP A 174 14.36 5.46 -5.17
N ASP A 175 15.44 4.72 -5.27
CA ASP A 175 16.73 4.98 -4.64
C ASP A 175 17.78 5.63 -5.56
N TYR A 176 17.42 5.95 -6.80
CA TYR A 176 18.36 6.51 -7.76
C TYR A 176 18.43 8.04 -7.66
N PHE A 177 19.20 8.52 -6.69
CA PHE A 177 19.58 9.93 -6.52
C PHE A 177 20.92 10.17 -7.23
N TYR A 178 22.06 10.03 -6.53
CA TYR A 178 23.34 9.88 -7.18
C TYR A 178 23.58 8.39 -7.49
N PRO A 179 24.38 8.05 -8.54
CA PRO A 179 24.51 6.67 -9.02
C PRO A 179 25.33 5.78 -8.08
N TYR A 180 25.07 4.47 -8.16
CA TYR A 180 25.74 3.44 -7.35
C TYR A 180 27.25 3.33 -7.60
N GLU A 181 27.73 3.70 -8.81
CA GLU A 181 29.17 3.73 -9.11
C GLU A 181 29.92 4.84 -8.36
N GLY A 182 29.19 5.69 -7.65
CA GLY A 182 29.71 6.83 -6.88
C GLY A 182 29.92 8.05 -7.76
N THR A 183 29.99 9.23 -7.11
CA THR A 183 30.21 10.51 -7.77
C THR A 183 31.51 11.11 -7.25
N LYS A 184 32.46 11.33 -8.14
CA LYS A 184 33.75 11.98 -7.83
C LYS A 184 33.69 13.47 -8.14
N ASN A 185 33.85 13.82 -9.40
CA ASN A 185 33.89 15.19 -9.90
C ASN A 185 32.96 15.43 -11.08
N GLU A 186 32.04 14.50 -11.36
CA GLU A 186 31.10 14.60 -12.47
C GLU A 186 30.24 15.87 -12.35
N ASP A 187 29.95 16.31 -11.13
CA ASP A 187 29.22 17.52 -10.79
C ASP A 187 30.10 18.74 -10.49
N ALA A 188 31.39 18.72 -10.92
CA ALA A 188 32.34 19.82 -10.64
C ALA A 188 31.87 21.18 -11.18
N TYR A 189 31.17 21.18 -12.30
CA TYR A 189 30.64 22.42 -12.88
C TYR A 189 29.59 23.05 -11.98
N SER A 190 28.57 22.32 -11.58
CA SER A 190 27.54 22.82 -10.66
C SER A 190 28.09 23.15 -9.28
N GLN A 191 29.07 22.38 -8.77
CA GLN A 191 29.79 22.76 -7.54
C GLN A 191 30.45 24.16 -7.65
N SER A 192 31.07 24.46 -8.79
CA SER A 192 31.72 25.75 -8.99
C SER A 192 30.76 26.93 -9.02
N LEU A 193 29.52 26.69 -9.45
CA LEU A 193 28.48 27.72 -9.56
C LEU A 193 27.63 27.87 -8.30
N TYR A 194 27.27 26.74 -7.67
CA TYR A 194 26.19 26.73 -6.70
C TYR A 194 26.59 26.26 -5.29
N LYS A 195 27.76 25.62 -5.13
CA LYS A 195 28.21 25.17 -3.81
C LYS A 195 28.78 26.35 -3.02
N PRO A 196 28.25 26.65 -1.82
CA PRO A 196 28.81 27.70 -0.97
C PRO A 196 30.31 27.43 -0.65
N GLU A 197 31.10 28.51 -0.58
CA GLU A 197 32.50 28.41 -0.19
C GLU A 197 32.67 27.73 1.16
N GLY A 198 33.65 26.86 1.31
CA GLY A 198 33.92 26.10 2.53
C GLY A 198 32.93 24.97 2.84
N LYS A 199 31.83 24.84 2.10
CA LYS A 199 30.86 23.77 2.31
C LYS A 199 31.44 22.40 1.90
N ASN A 200 31.25 21.40 2.73
CA ASN A 200 31.58 20.01 2.40
C ASN A 200 30.75 19.54 1.19
N VAL A 201 31.39 18.87 0.23
CA VAL A 201 30.71 18.43 -1.00
C VAL A 201 29.61 17.41 -0.74
N GLY A 202 29.84 16.45 0.16
CA GLY A 202 28.83 15.44 0.51
C GLY A 202 27.61 16.05 1.19
N ASP A 203 27.82 17.05 2.06
CA ASP A 203 26.70 17.77 2.69
C ASP A 203 25.92 18.57 1.66
N TRP A 204 26.60 19.25 0.75
CA TRP A 204 25.95 20.00 -0.33
C TRP A 204 25.13 19.10 -1.25
N ARG A 205 25.66 17.92 -1.64
CA ARG A 205 24.91 16.94 -2.44
C ARG A 205 23.64 16.46 -1.73
N ARG A 206 23.73 16.16 -0.42
CA ARG A 206 22.55 15.76 0.38
C ARG A 206 21.54 16.89 0.52
N GLU A 207 21.99 18.12 0.72
CA GLU A 207 21.11 19.28 0.81
C GLU A 207 20.32 19.53 -0.49
N ASN A 208 20.96 19.32 -1.66
CA ASN A 208 20.26 19.41 -2.95
C ASN A 208 19.19 18.35 -3.10
N CYS A 209 19.48 17.09 -2.72
CA CYS A 209 18.47 16.03 -2.69
C CYS A 209 17.35 16.36 -1.70
N ASN A 210 17.70 16.83 -0.49
CA ASN A 210 16.71 17.22 0.52
C ASN A 210 15.82 18.36 0.04
N LYS A 211 16.40 19.32 -0.71
CA LYS A 211 15.66 20.44 -1.29
C LYS A 211 14.62 19.96 -2.31
N LEU A 212 15.00 19.08 -3.25
CA LEU A 212 14.04 18.51 -4.20
C LEU A 212 12.86 17.87 -3.47
N ILE A 213 13.13 17.05 -2.47
CA ILE A 213 12.09 16.34 -1.70
C ILE A 213 11.17 17.34 -0.98
N ALA A 214 11.73 18.37 -0.37
CA ALA A 214 10.97 19.40 0.33
C ALA A 214 10.09 20.23 -0.64
N ASP A 215 10.64 20.63 -1.79
CA ASP A 215 9.93 21.41 -2.79
C ASP A 215 8.77 20.63 -3.42
N ILE A 216 8.96 19.33 -3.68
CA ILE A 216 7.90 18.44 -4.17
C ILE A 216 6.82 18.26 -3.13
N TYR A 217 7.19 18.00 -1.86
CA TYR A 217 6.19 17.85 -0.80
C TYR A 217 5.36 19.14 -0.64
N ALA A 218 6.01 20.30 -0.62
CA ALA A 218 5.33 21.59 -0.53
C ALA A 218 4.37 21.81 -1.72
N MET A 219 4.83 21.51 -2.93
CA MET A 219 4.02 21.58 -4.15
C MET A 219 2.79 20.66 -4.08
N ILE A 220 2.96 19.43 -3.60
CA ILE A 220 1.83 18.47 -3.43
C ILE A 220 0.83 19.02 -2.40
N GLN A 221 1.30 19.52 -1.25
CA GLN A 221 0.40 20.06 -0.22
C GLN A 221 -0.38 21.29 -0.72
N GLU A 222 0.21 22.10 -1.60
CA GLU A 222 -0.45 23.25 -2.21
C GLU A 222 -1.43 22.86 -3.32
N THR A 223 -1.08 21.84 -4.14
CA THR A 223 -1.81 21.51 -5.38
C THR A 223 -2.93 20.50 -5.14
N LYS A 224 -2.63 19.39 -4.47
CA LYS A 224 -3.57 18.29 -4.19
C LYS A 224 -3.10 17.53 -2.93
N PRO A 225 -3.41 18.04 -1.72
CA PRO A 225 -2.89 17.50 -0.47
C PRO A 225 -3.30 16.04 -0.20
N THR A 226 -4.34 15.55 -0.88
CA THR A 226 -4.77 14.15 -0.81
C THR A 226 -3.76 13.15 -1.38
N VAL A 227 -2.85 13.61 -2.24
CA VAL A 227 -1.78 12.78 -2.80
C VAL A 227 -0.68 12.55 -1.76
N LYS A 228 -0.38 11.30 -1.48
CA LYS A 228 0.68 10.88 -0.56
C LYS A 228 2.04 10.99 -1.23
N PHE A 229 3.08 11.29 -0.47
CA PHE A 229 4.44 11.30 -1.00
C PHE A 229 5.35 10.38 -0.19
N GLY A 230 5.98 9.42 -0.86
CA GLY A 230 6.90 8.47 -0.24
C GLY A 230 8.15 8.23 -1.06
N ILE A 231 9.14 7.59 -0.42
CA ILE A 231 10.42 7.26 -1.04
C ILE A 231 10.84 5.86 -0.64
N GLY A 232 11.30 5.08 -1.62
CA GLY A 232 11.92 3.78 -1.44
C GLY A 232 13.45 3.87 -1.55
N PRO A 233 14.16 4.44 -0.56
CA PRO A 233 15.60 4.61 -0.61
C PRO A 233 16.33 3.27 -0.46
N PHE A 234 17.64 3.26 -0.71
CA PHE A 234 18.49 2.12 -0.36
C PHE A 234 18.35 1.73 1.12
N GLY A 235 18.25 0.43 1.40
CA GLY A 235 17.88 -0.08 2.73
C GLY A 235 18.83 0.29 3.87
N ILE A 236 20.13 0.44 3.57
CA ILE A 236 21.15 0.86 4.53
C ILE A 236 21.27 2.39 4.51
N TRP A 237 20.85 3.07 5.57
CA TRP A 237 21.03 4.51 5.70
C TRP A 237 22.52 4.90 5.78
N GLY A 238 23.28 4.33 6.74
CA GLY A 238 24.74 4.47 6.83
C GLY A 238 25.27 5.84 7.25
N GLY A 239 24.46 6.66 7.93
CA GLY A 239 24.94 7.88 8.59
C GLY A 239 25.83 7.58 9.80
N SER A 240 26.64 8.55 10.24
CA SER A 240 27.52 8.39 11.39
C SER A 240 26.76 8.43 12.73
N SER A 241 27.41 8.02 13.81
CA SER A 241 26.85 8.09 15.16
C SER A 241 26.52 9.52 15.59
N SER A 242 27.32 10.51 15.18
CA SER A 242 27.07 11.92 15.46
C SER A 242 25.86 12.45 14.70
N VAL A 243 25.67 12.04 13.45
CA VAL A 243 24.48 12.40 12.66
C VAL A 243 23.23 11.73 13.23
N ALA A 244 23.31 10.45 13.60
CA ALA A 244 22.20 9.75 14.26
C ALA A 244 21.77 10.48 15.56
N ALA A 245 22.74 10.85 16.39
CA ALA A 245 22.49 11.63 17.61
C ALA A 245 21.83 12.98 17.33
N SER A 246 22.27 13.69 16.27
CA SER A 246 21.66 14.98 15.88
C SER A 246 20.21 14.85 15.41
N TYR A 247 19.83 13.68 14.90
CA TYR A 247 18.45 13.35 14.52
C TYR A 247 17.62 12.80 15.69
N GLY A 248 18.25 12.43 16.81
CA GLY A 248 17.59 11.84 17.96
C GLY A 248 17.20 10.37 17.75
N ILE A 249 17.94 9.65 16.93
CA ILE A 249 17.72 8.23 16.63
C ILE A 249 18.88 7.35 17.12
N GLU A 250 18.59 6.06 17.30
CA GLU A 250 19.61 5.06 17.60
C GLU A 250 20.57 4.89 16.41
N TYR A 251 21.87 4.90 16.69
CA TYR A 251 22.89 4.63 15.67
C TYR A 251 22.92 3.14 15.32
N LEU A 252 22.85 2.82 14.04
CA LEU A 252 23.06 1.49 13.51
C LEU A 252 24.40 1.44 12.76
N ASN A 253 25.36 0.71 13.30
CA ASN A 253 26.64 0.50 12.63
C ASN A 253 26.47 -0.50 11.47
N THR A 254 26.52 -0.01 10.24
CA THR A 254 26.42 -0.79 9.01
C THR A 254 27.71 -0.77 8.20
N SER A 255 28.86 -0.72 8.88
CA SER A 255 30.17 -0.70 8.21
C SER A 255 30.34 -1.87 7.25
N GLY A 256 30.89 -1.58 6.06
CA GLY A 256 31.09 -2.55 4.97
C GLY A 256 29.93 -2.72 4.01
N GLY A 257 28.76 -2.10 4.26
CA GLY A 257 27.65 -2.03 3.32
C GLY A 257 27.66 -0.75 2.49
N THR A 258 27.02 -0.75 1.32
CA THR A 258 26.74 0.47 0.55
C THR A 258 25.87 1.40 1.40
N SER A 259 26.21 2.68 1.48
CA SER A 259 25.53 3.66 2.32
C SER A 259 24.73 4.63 1.47
N ALA A 260 23.42 4.74 1.74
CA ALA A 260 22.57 5.75 1.12
C ALA A 260 23.07 7.17 1.45
N TYR A 261 23.41 7.41 2.70
CA TYR A 261 23.87 8.71 3.21
C TYR A 261 25.18 9.20 2.58
N SER A 262 26.21 8.34 2.52
CA SER A 262 27.56 8.76 2.11
C SER A 262 27.91 8.49 0.65
N GLN A 263 27.27 7.53 0.01
CA GLN A 263 27.58 7.15 -1.38
C GLN A 263 26.52 7.63 -2.38
N LEU A 264 25.23 7.57 -2.01
CA LEU A 264 24.14 8.00 -2.87
C LEU A 264 23.62 9.41 -2.51
N TYR A 265 24.17 10.00 -1.44
CA TYR A 265 23.77 11.31 -0.89
C TYR A 265 22.26 11.43 -0.64
N CYS A 266 21.67 10.31 -0.23
CA CYS A 266 20.25 10.10 0.00
C CYS A 266 20.02 9.97 1.52
N ASP A 267 19.45 11.02 2.13
CA ASP A 267 19.24 11.05 3.59
C ASP A 267 17.75 10.89 3.96
N GLY A 268 17.28 9.62 3.91
CA GLY A 268 15.90 9.29 4.24
C GLY A 268 15.49 9.68 5.66
N VAL A 269 16.42 9.73 6.59
CA VAL A 269 16.14 10.16 7.97
C VAL A 269 15.92 11.67 8.05
N ALA A 270 16.68 12.45 7.27
CA ALA A 270 16.45 13.90 7.19
C ALA A 270 15.05 14.23 6.66
N TRP A 271 14.57 13.49 5.65
CA TRP A 271 13.23 13.70 5.08
C TRP A 271 12.12 13.37 6.07
N LEU A 272 12.27 12.29 6.83
CA LEU A 272 11.35 11.95 7.92
C LEU A 272 11.33 13.02 9.01
N LYS A 273 12.52 13.49 9.43
CA LYS A 273 12.67 14.54 10.46
C LYS A 273 12.07 15.87 10.01
N ALA A 274 12.31 16.26 8.76
CA ALA A 274 11.76 17.48 8.17
C ALA A 274 10.25 17.37 7.86
N LYS A 275 9.64 16.18 7.98
CA LYS A 275 8.22 15.93 7.66
C LYS A 275 7.89 16.18 6.18
N THR A 276 8.86 15.99 5.29
CA THR A 276 8.73 16.22 3.84
C THR A 276 8.36 14.98 3.05
N ILE A 277 8.03 13.90 3.73
CA ILE A 277 7.45 12.67 3.17
C ILE A 277 6.37 12.11 4.11
N ASP A 278 5.41 11.37 3.57
CA ASP A 278 4.36 10.72 4.33
C ASP A 278 4.75 9.31 4.78
N TYR A 279 5.52 8.60 3.96
CA TYR A 279 6.06 7.29 4.30
C TYR A 279 7.44 7.07 3.70
N ILE A 280 8.19 6.19 4.33
CA ILE A 280 9.47 5.70 3.81
C ILE A 280 9.39 4.19 3.58
N SER A 281 9.97 3.72 2.45
CA SER A 281 9.98 2.30 2.10
C SER A 281 11.39 1.82 1.72
N PRO A 282 12.31 1.78 2.68
CA PRO A 282 13.68 1.36 2.43
C PRO A 282 13.74 -0.04 1.81
N GLN A 283 14.62 -0.21 0.82
CA GLN A 283 14.85 -1.46 0.12
C GLN A 283 15.64 -2.44 1.00
N CYS A 284 14.95 -3.11 1.92
CA CYS A 284 15.50 -4.10 2.83
C CYS A 284 15.69 -5.44 2.10
N TYR A 285 16.52 -5.46 1.05
CA TYR A 285 16.64 -6.55 0.07
C TYR A 285 17.52 -7.73 0.51
N TRP A 286 17.77 -7.87 1.79
CA TRP A 286 18.51 -9.00 2.36
C TRP A 286 17.57 -9.91 3.14
N PRO A 287 17.63 -11.24 2.90
CA PRO A 287 16.73 -12.15 3.57
C PRO A 287 16.95 -12.20 5.09
N SER A 288 15.96 -12.67 5.82
CA SER A 288 15.97 -12.70 7.29
C SER A 288 17.07 -13.60 7.88
N PHE A 289 17.58 -14.55 7.12
CA PHE A 289 18.71 -15.40 7.53
C PHE A 289 20.09 -14.78 7.25
N ASN A 290 20.15 -13.59 6.63
CA ASN A 290 21.41 -12.87 6.48
C ASN A 290 21.91 -12.44 7.87
N THR A 291 23.14 -12.85 8.21
CA THR A 291 23.75 -12.59 9.52
C THR A 291 24.55 -11.29 9.58
N HIS A 292 24.67 -10.57 8.47
CA HIS A 292 25.27 -9.24 8.47
C HIS A 292 24.46 -8.24 9.27
N VAL A 293 25.13 -7.19 9.76
CA VAL A 293 24.49 -6.09 10.50
C VAL A 293 23.45 -5.32 9.66
N TRP A 294 23.42 -5.53 8.36
CA TRP A 294 22.41 -5.00 7.43
C TRP A 294 21.40 -6.08 6.95
N GLY A 295 21.30 -7.21 7.65
CA GLY A 295 20.27 -8.21 7.39
C GLY A 295 18.88 -7.70 7.73
N TYR A 296 17.84 -8.34 7.18
CA TYR A 296 16.43 -7.96 7.39
C TYR A 296 16.06 -7.80 8.87
N LYS A 297 16.50 -8.75 9.71
CA LYS A 297 16.26 -8.74 11.15
C LYS A 297 16.87 -7.56 11.91
N THR A 298 17.82 -6.87 11.31
CA THR A 298 18.45 -5.68 11.89
C THR A 298 17.85 -4.40 11.32
N LEU A 299 17.71 -4.32 9.99
CA LEU A 299 17.25 -3.11 9.31
C LEU A 299 15.79 -2.79 9.61
N VAL A 300 14.90 -3.78 9.55
CA VAL A 300 13.46 -3.55 9.69
C VAL A 300 13.08 -3.02 11.07
N PRO A 301 13.52 -3.63 12.19
CA PRO A 301 13.25 -3.06 13.51
C PRO A 301 13.86 -1.67 13.72
N TRP A 302 15.03 -1.41 13.12
CA TRP A 302 15.64 -0.08 13.20
C TRP A 302 14.82 0.97 12.46
N TRP A 303 14.43 0.71 11.21
CA TRP A 303 13.58 1.62 10.44
C TRP A 303 12.21 1.84 11.10
N ALA A 304 11.62 0.82 11.70
CA ALA A 304 10.36 0.95 12.45
C ALA A 304 10.51 1.91 13.64
N LYS A 305 11.61 1.84 14.38
CA LYS A 305 11.92 2.80 15.47
C LYS A 305 12.15 4.21 14.95
N VAL A 306 12.88 4.37 13.83
CA VAL A 306 13.12 5.68 13.20
C VAL A 306 11.79 6.30 12.77
N ALA A 307 10.96 5.55 12.05
CA ALA A 307 9.65 6.02 11.58
C ALA A 307 8.75 6.41 12.76
N LYS A 308 8.73 5.61 13.84
CA LYS A 308 8.00 5.94 15.08
C LYS A 308 8.48 7.23 15.71
N THR A 309 9.80 7.41 15.81
CA THR A 309 10.40 8.64 16.38
C THR A 309 10.04 9.86 15.55
N MET A 310 9.94 9.70 14.23
CA MET A 310 9.64 10.78 13.29
C MET A 310 8.14 10.91 12.98
N ASP A 311 7.28 10.08 13.56
CA ASP A 311 5.82 10.08 13.36
C ASP A 311 5.45 10.07 11.87
N ARG A 312 5.96 9.06 11.15
CA ARG A 312 5.68 8.77 9.74
C ARG A 312 5.59 7.26 9.54
N HIS A 313 4.97 6.81 8.45
CA HIS A 313 4.88 5.39 8.17
C HIS A 313 6.18 4.81 7.62
N PHE A 314 6.41 3.55 7.96
CA PHE A 314 7.45 2.70 7.41
C PHE A 314 6.81 1.49 6.73
N TYR A 315 7.10 1.29 5.45
CA TYR A 315 6.72 0.10 4.69
C TYR A 315 7.99 -0.58 4.19
N SER A 316 8.21 -1.85 4.53
CA SER A 316 9.41 -2.54 4.07
C SER A 316 9.32 -2.90 2.60
N SER A 317 10.25 -2.40 1.77
CA SER A 317 10.46 -2.95 0.42
C SER A 317 11.25 -4.25 0.52
N MET A 318 10.68 -5.32 -0.08
CA MET A 318 11.14 -6.71 0.04
C MET A 318 11.54 -7.24 -1.33
N ARG A 319 12.67 -7.95 -1.41
CA ARG A 319 13.15 -8.51 -2.68
C ARG A 319 12.81 -9.98 -2.81
N ILE A 320 12.00 -10.32 -3.81
CA ILE A 320 11.59 -11.70 -4.08
C ILE A 320 12.72 -12.52 -4.72
N SER A 321 13.53 -11.92 -5.60
CA SER A 321 14.59 -12.63 -6.35
C SER A 321 15.75 -13.13 -5.49
N THR A 322 15.85 -12.72 -4.22
CA THR A 322 16.83 -13.30 -3.28
C THR A 322 16.42 -14.69 -2.79
N MET A 323 15.28 -15.19 -3.22
CA MET A 323 14.66 -16.45 -2.87
C MET A 323 14.59 -17.46 -4.02
N PRO A 324 15.59 -17.56 -4.91
CA PRO A 324 15.51 -18.49 -6.03
C PRO A 324 15.58 -19.94 -5.55
N GLN A 325 14.88 -20.82 -6.25
CA GLN A 325 14.66 -22.21 -5.86
C GLN A 325 15.93 -23.08 -5.72
N ASN A 326 17.08 -22.65 -6.26
CA ASN A 326 18.33 -23.43 -6.28
C ASN A 326 19.56 -22.60 -5.87
N SER A 327 19.42 -21.60 -5.01
CA SER A 327 20.54 -20.76 -4.56
C SER A 327 21.07 -21.21 -3.19
N PRO A 328 22.31 -20.84 -2.83
CA PRO A 328 22.83 -21.00 -1.47
C PRO A 328 21.93 -20.36 -0.39
N GLN A 329 21.22 -19.31 -0.72
CA GLN A 329 20.27 -18.62 0.15
C GLN A 329 19.06 -19.52 0.46
N ARG A 330 18.52 -20.25 -0.52
CA ARG A 330 17.47 -21.23 -0.27
C ARG A 330 17.94 -22.34 0.66
N MET A 331 19.15 -22.84 0.47
CA MET A 331 19.72 -23.86 1.36
C MET A 331 19.73 -23.37 2.80
N LYS A 332 20.22 -22.13 3.06
CA LYS A 332 20.23 -21.53 4.39
C LYS A 332 18.81 -21.38 4.97
N SER A 333 17.82 -21.03 4.15
CA SER A 333 16.41 -20.95 4.58
C SER A 333 15.87 -22.34 4.97
N VAL A 334 16.14 -23.36 4.17
CA VAL A 334 15.79 -24.75 4.46
C VAL A 334 16.41 -25.20 5.79
N LEU A 335 17.72 -25.03 5.95
CA LEU A 335 18.45 -25.45 7.16
C LEU A 335 17.90 -24.76 8.41
N ARG A 336 17.66 -23.47 8.35
CA ARG A 336 17.07 -22.71 9.47
C ARG A 336 15.70 -23.25 9.88
N ARG A 337 14.83 -23.58 8.92
CA ARG A 337 13.47 -24.07 9.17
C ARG A 337 13.44 -25.47 9.74
N LEU A 338 14.34 -26.31 9.24
CA LEU A 338 14.47 -27.67 9.72
C LEU A 338 15.20 -27.73 11.06
N GLY A 339 15.84 -26.64 11.51
CA GLY A 339 16.72 -26.63 12.67
C GLY A 339 17.96 -27.49 12.48
N MET A 340 18.38 -27.69 11.21
CA MET A 340 19.49 -28.57 10.82
C MET A 340 20.73 -27.78 10.43
N SER A 341 21.89 -28.36 10.66
CA SER A 341 23.14 -27.93 10.06
C SER A 341 23.25 -28.38 8.59
N GLU A 342 24.16 -27.79 7.85
CA GLU A 342 24.42 -28.17 6.46
C GLU A 342 24.90 -29.64 6.34
N ASN A 343 25.71 -30.11 7.31
CA ASN A 343 26.18 -31.50 7.34
C ASN A 343 25.03 -32.47 7.58
N GLU A 344 24.13 -32.20 8.49
CA GLU A 344 22.93 -33.01 8.73
C GLU A 344 22.03 -33.08 7.47
N TYR A 345 21.80 -31.94 6.81
CA TYR A 345 21.03 -31.90 5.56
C TYR A 345 21.72 -32.68 4.44
N ASN A 346 23.04 -32.58 4.31
CA ASN A 346 23.82 -33.34 3.30
C ASN A 346 23.86 -34.82 3.58
N GLY A 347 23.62 -35.25 4.81
CA GLY A 347 23.46 -36.64 5.21
C GLY A 347 22.10 -37.27 4.82
N LEU A 348 21.10 -36.44 4.47
CA LEU A 348 19.78 -36.93 4.03
C LEU A 348 19.85 -37.58 2.64
N SER A 349 19.02 -38.56 2.40
CA SER A 349 18.79 -39.11 1.07
C SER A 349 18.24 -38.06 0.09
N MET A 350 18.33 -38.33 -1.21
CA MET A 350 17.83 -37.42 -2.25
C MET A 350 16.31 -37.18 -2.12
N VAL A 351 15.55 -38.18 -1.68
CA VAL A 351 14.10 -38.07 -1.46
C VAL A 351 13.82 -37.18 -0.25
N GLU A 352 14.50 -37.38 0.87
CA GLU A 352 14.33 -36.56 2.09
C GLU A 352 14.74 -35.14 1.85
N ARG A 353 15.84 -34.88 1.12
CA ARG A 353 16.23 -33.50 0.69
C ARG A 353 15.17 -32.85 -0.20
N SER A 354 14.55 -33.61 -1.10
CA SER A 354 13.48 -33.08 -1.95
C SER A 354 12.25 -32.73 -1.13
N ILE A 355 11.86 -33.55 -0.16
CA ILE A 355 10.76 -33.25 0.78
C ILE A 355 11.08 -32.01 1.62
N ALA A 356 12.26 -31.94 2.21
CA ALA A 356 12.72 -30.82 3.00
C ALA A 356 12.77 -29.53 2.16
N ALA A 357 13.29 -29.60 0.93
CA ALA A 357 13.35 -28.49 0.01
C ALA A 357 11.95 -28.04 -0.48
N THR A 358 10.99 -28.94 -0.56
CA THR A 358 9.60 -28.62 -0.88
C THR A 358 8.90 -27.95 0.30
N ALA A 359 9.19 -28.38 1.53
CA ALA A 359 8.66 -27.79 2.75
C ALA A 359 9.20 -26.35 3.00
N ALA A 360 10.43 -26.05 2.55
CA ALA A 360 11.06 -24.72 2.69
C ALA A 360 11.00 -23.92 1.38
N LYS A 361 9.82 -23.73 0.81
CA LYS A 361 9.62 -22.88 -0.39
C LYS A 361 10.11 -21.46 -0.14
N GLY A 362 10.71 -20.80 -1.16
CA GLY A 362 11.19 -19.43 -1.06
C GLY A 362 10.11 -18.40 -0.68
N THR A 363 8.85 -18.64 -1.08
CA THR A 363 7.67 -17.86 -0.69
C THR A 363 7.46 -17.78 0.82
N GLU A 364 7.86 -18.80 1.57
CA GLU A 364 7.75 -18.80 3.03
C GLU A 364 8.71 -17.83 3.71
N GLU A 365 9.86 -17.52 3.10
CA GLU A 365 10.75 -16.48 3.61
C GLU A 365 10.08 -15.11 3.50
N CYS A 366 9.46 -14.79 2.35
CA CYS A 366 8.66 -13.58 2.23
C CYS A 366 7.50 -13.55 3.24
N GLY A 367 6.85 -14.70 3.48
CA GLY A 367 5.84 -14.82 4.53
C GLY A 367 6.37 -14.59 5.94
N PHE A 368 7.59 -15.03 6.23
CA PHE A 368 8.27 -14.73 7.49
C PHE A 368 8.60 -13.24 7.61
N GLU A 369 9.05 -12.60 6.54
CA GLU A 369 9.31 -11.16 6.49
C GLU A 369 8.03 -10.34 6.69
N VAL A 370 6.88 -10.80 6.14
CA VAL A 370 5.55 -10.22 6.42
C VAL A 370 5.23 -10.29 7.92
N ASP A 371 5.41 -11.45 8.55
CA ASP A 371 5.17 -11.59 9.99
C ASP A 371 6.12 -10.70 10.82
N MET A 372 7.36 -10.55 10.37
CA MET A 372 8.32 -9.66 10.99
C MET A 372 7.89 -8.19 10.90
N ASN A 373 7.45 -7.73 9.72
CA ASN A 373 6.95 -6.38 9.53
C ASN A 373 5.77 -6.10 10.48
N ARG A 374 4.84 -7.05 10.60
CA ARG A 374 3.71 -6.95 11.55
C ARG A 374 4.16 -6.88 13.01
N SER A 375 5.15 -7.71 13.39
CA SER A 375 5.60 -7.81 14.77
C SER A 375 6.52 -6.66 15.21
N THR A 376 7.18 -5.99 14.27
CA THR A 376 8.09 -4.86 14.53
C THR A 376 7.43 -3.51 14.32
N ASP A 377 6.24 -3.46 13.72
CA ASP A 377 5.50 -2.22 13.53
C ASP A 377 5.17 -1.55 14.86
N LEU A 378 5.41 -0.24 14.93
CA LEU A 378 5.20 0.58 16.12
C LEU A 378 4.12 1.67 15.91
N MET A 379 3.51 1.71 14.72
CA MET A 379 2.58 2.77 14.30
C MET A 379 1.15 2.26 14.08
N GLY A 380 0.89 0.94 14.20
CA GLY A 380 -0.35 0.32 13.72
C GLY A 380 -0.51 0.39 12.20
N ALA A 381 0.62 0.43 11.50
CA ALA A 381 0.71 0.67 10.07
C ALA A 381 1.71 -0.26 9.38
N PRO A 382 1.64 -1.59 9.60
CA PRO A 382 2.56 -2.49 8.93
C PRO A 382 2.43 -2.40 7.41
N GLY A 383 3.55 -2.53 6.70
CA GLY A 383 3.54 -2.43 5.24
C GLY A 383 4.56 -3.34 4.57
N HIS A 384 4.15 -3.87 3.44
CA HIS A 384 4.90 -4.84 2.63
C HIS A 384 4.86 -4.40 1.18
N VAL A 385 6.03 -4.16 0.58
CA VAL A 385 6.14 -3.77 -0.82
C VAL A 385 7.09 -4.73 -1.53
N PHE A 386 6.56 -5.54 -2.43
CA PHE A 386 7.32 -6.62 -3.06
C PHE A 386 7.98 -6.14 -4.37
N PHE A 387 9.27 -6.35 -4.49
CA PHE A 387 10.02 -6.09 -5.72
C PHE A 387 10.36 -7.43 -6.39
N ASN A 388 9.82 -7.73 -7.59
CA ASN A 388 8.88 -6.95 -8.41
C ASN A 388 7.61 -7.74 -8.75
N THR A 389 6.69 -7.11 -9.50
CA THR A 389 5.40 -7.70 -9.85
C THR A 389 5.51 -8.99 -10.67
N THR A 390 6.39 -9.08 -11.66
CA THR A 390 6.60 -10.30 -12.43
C THR A 390 7.04 -11.46 -11.54
N GLN A 391 7.95 -11.20 -10.59
CA GLN A 391 8.43 -12.23 -9.66
C GLN A 391 7.36 -12.59 -8.62
N PHE A 392 6.50 -11.65 -8.23
CA PHE A 392 5.38 -11.89 -7.32
C PHE A 392 4.49 -13.01 -7.85
N PHE A 393 4.18 -13.00 -9.14
CA PHE A 393 3.40 -14.07 -9.78
C PHE A 393 4.23 -15.29 -10.17
N SER A 394 5.38 -15.10 -10.83
CA SER A 394 6.15 -16.22 -11.38
C SER A 394 6.73 -17.14 -10.31
N TYR A 395 6.91 -16.66 -9.09
CA TYR A 395 7.38 -17.47 -7.95
C TYR A 395 6.22 -18.00 -7.08
N GLY A 396 4.96 -17.73 -7.46
CA GLY A 396 3.77 -18.18 -6.73
C GLY A 396 3.60 -17.51 -5.36
N LEU A 397 4.18 -16.31 -5.19
CA LEU A 397 4.06 -15.56 -3.95
C LEU A 397 2.64 -15.01 -3.77
N ASP A 398 1.97 -14.63 -4.86
CA ASP A 398 0.57 -14.21 -4.92
C ASP A 398 -0.36 -15.23 -4.24
N THR A 399 -0.28 -16.48 -4.66
CA THR A 399 -1.07 -17.58 -4.10
C THR A 399 -0.68 -17.84 -2.64
N TYR A 400 0.63 -17.88 -2.35
CA TYR A 400 1.11 -18.14 -0.99
C TYR A 400 0.63 -17.08 0.02
N VAL A 401 0.74 -15.78 -0.30
CA VAL A 401 0.31 -14.72 0.63
C VAL A 401 -1.21 -14.69 0.78
N ALA A 402 -1.97 -14.95 -0.30
CA ALA A 402 -3.43 -15.04 -0.26
C ALA A 402 -3.92 -16.15 0.69
N GLU A 403 -3.26 -17.31 0.67
CA GLU A 403 -3.63 -18.46 1.49
C GLU A 403 -3.12 -18.37 2.93
N ASN A 404 -1.96 -17.74 3.16
CA ASN A 404 -1.24 -17.88 4.43
C ASN A 404 -1.05 -16.56 5.20
N LYS A 405 -1.14 -15.39 4.53
CA LYS A 405 -0.81 -14.09 5.14
C LYS A 405 -1.90 -13.04 4.96
N PHE A 406 -2.48 -12.93 3.78
CA PHE A 406 -3.49 -11.94 3.42
C PHE A 406 -4.85 -12.61 3.25
N THR A 407 -5.32 -13.29 4.31
CA THR A 407 -6.53 -14.12 4.28
C THR A 407 -7.83 -13.31 4.12
N GLU A 408 -7.81 -12.03 4.43
CA GLU A 408 -8.90 -11.09 4.24
C GLU A 408 -8.36 -9.79 3.59
N PRO A 409 -9.19 -8.96 2.95
CA PRO A 409 -8.79 -7.61 2.55
C PRO A 409 -8.30 -6.80 3.74
N ALA A 410 -7.47 -5.80 3.51
CA ALA A 410 -7.02 -4.86 4.53
C ALA A 410 -7.16 -3.43 4.02
N LEU A 411 -7.55 -2.51 4.88
CA LEU A 411 -7.50 -1.08 4.62
C LEU A 411 -6.05 -0.60 4.65
N THR A 412 -5.74 0.46 3.92
CA THR A 412 -4.45 1.13 4.08
C THR A 412 -4.38 1.84 5.45
N PRO A 413 -3.18 1.99 6.03
CA PRO A 413 -2.99 2.62 7.33
C PRO A 413 -3.45 4.08 7.38
N VAL A 414 -3.92 4.51 8.56
CA VAL A 414 -4.34 5.91 8.78
C VAL A 414 -3.12 6.81 8.94
N MET A 415 -3.07 7.90 8.20
CA MET A 415 -2.04 8.94 8.32
C MET A 415 -2.51 10.02 9.31
N SER A 416 -2.30 9.79 10.60
CA SER A 416 -2.82 10.63 11.70
C SER A 416 -2.27 12.07 11.72
N TRP A 417 -1.20 12.37 10.98
CA TRP A 417 -0.64 13.71 10.83
C TRP A 417 -1.31 14.54 9.72
N LYS A 418 -2.19 13.93 8.94
CA LYS A 418 -2.99 14.63 7.92
C LYS A 418 -4.32 15.07 8.50
N THR A 419 -4.82 16.20 8.02
CA THR A 419 -6.18 16.64 8.36
C THR A 419 -7.19 15.73 7.66
N PRO A 420 -8.07 15.03 8.39
CA PRO A 420 -9.10 14.19 7.77
C PRO A 420 -9.93 14.97 6.76
N CYS A 421 -10.30 14.32 5.65
CA CYS A 421 -11.29 14.86 4.73
C CYS A 421 -12.71 14.67 5.32
N ASP A 422 -13.66 15.50 4.90
CA ASP A 422 -15.06 15.26 5.22
C ASP A 422 -15.53 13.98 4.54
N LEU A 423 -16.06 13.07 5.34
CA LEU A 423 -16.58 11.80 4.85
C LEU A 423 -18.08 11.93 4.55
N PRO A 424 -18.55 11.48 3.38
CA PRO A 424 -19.95 11.60 3.00
C PRO A 424 -20.83 10.65 3.81
N ASP A 425 -22.08 11.04 3.97
CA ASP A 425 -23.13 10.14 4.40
C ASP A 425 -23.43 9.11 3.30
N ILE A 426 -23.65 7.87 3.71
CA ILE A 426 -24.04 6.79 2.81
C ILE A 426 -25.55 6.59 2.96
N THR A 427 -26.29 6.62 1.84
CA THR A 427 -27.74 6.48 1.81
C THR A 427 -28.16 5.46 0.76
N ASP A 428 -29.48 5.17 0.68
CA ASP A 428 -30.11 4.36 -0.36
C ASP A 428 -29.45 2.99 -0.60
N ILE A 429 -28.92 2.37 0.46
CA ILE A 429 -28.35 1.04 0.35
C ILE A 429 -29.41 0.06 -0.12
N SER A 430 -29.19 -0.58 -1.27
CA SER A 430 -30.12 -1.53 -1.87
C SER A 430 -29.40 -2.75 -2.43
N VAL A 431 -30.12 -3.87 -2.50
CA VAL A 431 -29.67 -5.09 -3.17
C VAL A 431 -30.71 -5.42 -4.24
N SER A 432 -30.28 -5.48 -5.49
CA SER A 432 -31.10 -5.89 -6.63
C SER A 432 -30.41 -7.04 -7.37
N GLY A 433 -31.00 -8.23 -7.34
CA GLY A 433 -30.31 -9.43 -7.77
C GLY A 433 -29.04 -9.65 -6.92
N ASN A 434 -27.90 -9.73 -7.56
CA ASN A 434 -26.60 -9.86 -6.91
C ASN A 434 -25.85 -8.53 -6.73
N MET A 435 -26.45 -7.40 -7.09
CA MET A 435 -25.81 -6.09 -7.00
C MET A 435 -26.22 -5.37 -5.71
N LEU A 436 -25.25 -5.11 -4.85
CA LEU A 436 -25.34 -4.16 -3.75
C LEU A 436 -24.98 -2.78 -4.27
N SER A 437 -25.78 -1.77 -4.01
CA SER A 437 -25.55 -0.39 -4.41
C SER A 437 -25.92 0.59 -3.31
N TRP A 438 -25.33 1.79 -3.35
CA TRP A 438 -25.58 2.88 -2.40
C TRP A 438 -25.41 4.23 -3.06
N SER A 439 -25.89 5.28 -2.40
CA SER A 439 -25.68 6.67 -2.75
C SER A 439 -24.72 7.33 -1.74
N ALA A 440 -23.86 8.21 -2.23
CA ALA A 440 -23.01 9.08 -1.44
C ALA A 440 -22.65 10.31 -2.26
N ASP A 441 -22.72 11.50 -1.67
CA ASP A 441 -22.20 12.74 -2.28
C ASP A 441 -20.72 12.88 -1.95
N ALA A 442 -19.89 12.34 -2.85
CA ALA A 442 -18.45 12.20 -2.64
C ALA A 442 -17.69 12.48 -3.92
N ASP A 443 -16.54 13.09 -3.78
CA ASP A 443 -15.57 13.25 -4.86
C ASP A 443 -14.82 11.94 -5.19
N GLU A 444 -13.96 11.98 -6.21
CA GLU A 444 -13.21 10.84 -6.72
C GLU A 444 -12.13 10.30 -5.77
N THR A 445 -11.85 10.99 -4.65
CA THR A 445 -10.83 10.57 -3.68
C THR A 445 -11.39 9.67 -2.59
N ILE A 446 -12.72 9.61 -2.46
CA ILE A 446 -13.41 8.78 -1.47
C ILE A 446 -13.60 7.36 -2.00
N ARG A 447 -13.27 6.40 -1.17
CA ARG A 447 -13.49 4.97 -1.40
C ARG A 447 -14.39 4.39 -0.31
N TYR A 448 -14.86 3.17 -0.53
CA TYR A 448 -15.81 2.50 0.34
C TYR A 448 -15.26 1.15 0.76
N ALA A 449 -15.49 0.80 2.04
CA ALA A 449 -15.32 -0.56 2.52
C ALA A 449 -16.68 -1.22 2.72
N VAL A 450 -16.83 -2.41 2.16
CA VAL A 450 -18.05 -3.21 2.28
C VAL A 450 -17.77 -4.38 3.20
N TYR A 451 -18.57 -4.44 4.27
CA TYR A 451 -18.53 -5.49 5.26
C TYR A 451 -19.75 -6.41 5.12
N PHE A 452 -19.54 -7.70 5.36
CA PHE A 452 -20.60 -8.69 5.47
C PHE A 452 -20.58 -9.29 6.87
N VAL A 453 -21.56 -8.93 7.68
CA VAL A 453 -21.51 -9.01 9.15
C VAL A 453 -22.71 -9.80 9.68
N PRO A 454 -22.53 -10.69 10.66
CA PRO A 454 -23.67 -11.29 11.36
C PRO A 454 -24.57 -10.21 11.97
N SER A 455 -25.88 -10.25 11.71
CA SER A 455 -26.85 -9.22 12.14
C SER A 455 -26.79 -8.94 13.64
N ARG A 456 -26.51 -9.97 14.44
CA ARG A 456 -26.43 -9.90 15.92
C ARG A 456 -25.30 -8.97 16.44
N VAL A 457 -24.24 -8.74 15.64
CA VAL A 457 -23.09 -7.92 16.02
C VAL A 457 -22.93 -6.67 15.15
N ALA A 458 -23.83 -6.45 14.19
CA ALA A 458 -23.72 -5.38 13.21
C ALA A 458 -23.74 -3.97 13.85
N ASN A 459 -24.45 -3.79 14.97
CA ASN A 459 -24.52 -2.51 15.68
C ASN A 459 -23.38 -2.32 16.71
N ASN A 460 -22.47 -3.29 16.86
CA ASN A 460 -21.32 -3.16 17.73
C ASN A 460 -20.14 -2.55 16.97
N PRO A 461 -19.66 -1.34 17.30
CA PRO A 461 -18.53 -0.71 16.62
C PRO A 461 -17.27 -1.58 16.59
N GLN A 462 -17.01 -2.37 17.63
CA GLN A 462 -15.85 -3.26 17.72
C GLN A 462 -15.85 -4.36 16.63
N THR A 463 -17.00 -4.65 16.04
CA THR A 463 -17.12 -5.59 14.90
C THR A 463 -16.34 -5.12 13.70
N TYR A 464 -16.24 -3.81 13.52
CA TYR A 464 -15.57 -3.18 12.39
C TYR A 464 -14.09 -2.90 12.63
N GLU A 465 -13.56 -3.18 13.83
CA GLU A 465 -12.14 -3.05 14.16
C GLU A 465 -11.29 -4.27 13.73
N THR A 466 -11.89 -5.20 13.02
CA THR A 466 -11.23 -6.41 12.49
C THR A 466 -11.42 -6.56 10.98
N SER A 467 -10.48 -7.16 10.30
CA SER A 467 -10.59 -7.52 8.88
C SER A 467 -11.56 -8.67 8.58
N ALA A 468 -11.98 -9.44 9.60
CA ALA A 468 -12.76 -10.68 9.41
C ALA A 468 -14.05 -10.52 8.60
N TYR A 469 -14.69 -9.37 8.72
CA TYR A 469 -15.94 -9.07 8.03
C TYR A 469 -15.78 -8.14 6.82
N LEU A 470 -14.58 -7.60 6.58
CA LEU A 470 -14.28 -6.79 5.41
C LEU A 470 -14.22 -7.69 4.17
N LYS A 471 -15.02 -7.38 3.15
CA LYS A 471 -15.10 -8.21 1.94
C LYS A 471 -14.60 -7.49 0.68
N ARG A 472 -14.79 -6.19 0.61
CA ARG A 472 -14.40 -5.41 -0.56
C ARG A 472 -13.99 -3.99 -0.16
N ILE A 473 -13.02 -3.46 -0.89
CA ILE A 473 -12.70 -2.02 -0.95
C ILE A 473 -12.94 -1.61 -2.40
N THR A 474 -13.54 -0.45 -2.62
CA THR A 474 -13.88 0.01 -3.97
C THR A 474 -14.07 1.53 -4.01
N TRP A 475 -13.85 2.15 -5.16
CA TRP A 475 -14.30 3.52 -5.47
C TRP A 475 -15.68 3.53 -6.13
N GLU A 476 -16.13 2.36 -6.63
CA GLU A 476 -17.47 2.21 -7.20
C GLU A 476 -18.53 2.26 -6.09
N LYS A 477 -19.72 2.78 -6.42
CA LYS A 477 -20.88 2.82 -5.51
C LYS A 477 -21.80 1.60 -5.68
N SER A 478 -21.29 0.54 -6.29
CA SER A 478 -21.97 -0.76 -6.40
C SER A 478 -20.96 -1.90 -6.55
N ILE A 479 -21.31 -3.08 -6.03
CA ILE A 479 -20.50 -4.30 -6.16
C ILE A 479 -21.40 -5.53 -6.35
N ASP A 480 -20.87 -6.56 -7.01
CA ASP A 480 -21.46 -7.89 -7.02
C ASP A 480 -21.21 -8.57 -5.66
N VAL A 481 -22.27 -8.99 -5.01
CA VAL A 481 -22.24 -9.68 -3.71
C VAL A 481 -22.69 -11.13 -3.80
N SER A 482 -22.72 -11.73 -4.99
CA SER A 482 -23.12 -13.14 -5.19
C SER A 482 -22.37 -14.12 -4.29
N SER A 483 -21.11 -13.83 -3.96
CA SER A 483 -20.26 -14.62 -3.07
C SER A 483 -20.49 -14.37 -1.57
N TYR A 484 -21.32 -13.39 -1.19
CA TYR A 484 -21.54 -12.95 0.19
C TYR A 484 -23.02 -13.00 0.56
N THR A 485 -23.65 -14.17 0.39
CA THR A 485 -25.06 -14.40 0.71
C THR A 485 -25.19 -15.44 1.80
N GLN A 486 -25.65 -15.02 2.99
CA GLN A 486 -25.89 -15.93 4.12
C GLN A 486 -27.04 -15.38 4.96
N SER A 487 -27.98 -16.27 5.34
CA SER A 487 -29.05 -15.90 6.27
C SER A 487 -28.48 -15.43 7.61
N GLY A 488 -29.07 -14.39 8.20
CA GLY A 488 -28.60 -13.81 9.46
C GLY A 488 -27.40 -12.88 9.32
N TYR A 489 -27.01 -12.49 8.10
CA TYR A 489 -25.98 -11.50 7.84
C TYR A 489 -26.55 -10.24 7.18
N VAL A 490 -25.86 -9.13 7.34
CA VAL A 490 -26.21 -7.83 6.75
C VAL A 490 -24.98 -7.21 6.08
N TYR A 491 -25.24 -6.34 5.12
CA TYR A 491 -24.18 -5.49 4.54
C TYR A 491 -24.06 -4.21 5.36
N ALA A 492 -22.82 -3.82 5.65
CA ALA A 492 -22.49 -2.52 6.20
C ALA A 492 -21.43 -1.86 5.29
N ILE A 493 -21.55 -0.55 5.10
CA ILE A 493 -20.68 0.21 4.21
C ILE A 493 -20.11 1.37 5.01
N THR A 494 -18.81 1.62 4.87
CA THR A 494 -18.12 2.81 5.38
C THR A 494 -17.52 3.59 4.24
N ALA A 495 -17.46 4.92 4.37
CA ALA A 495 -16.66 5.77 3.50
C ALA A 495 -15.25 5.92 4.09
N ILE A 496 -14.24 6.02 3.21
CA ILE A 496 -12.83 6.11 3.59
C ILE A 496 -12.18 7.23 2.79
N ASP A 497 -11.52 8.17 3.47
CA ASP A 497 -10.76 9.23 2.82
C ASP A 497 -9.38 8.76 2.30
N SER A 498 -8.67 9.64 1.59
CA SER A 498 -7.34 9.36 1.06
C SER A 498 -6.30 9.05 2.13
N TYR A 499 -6.53 9.48 3.37
CA TYR A 499 -5.61 9.28 4.49
C TYR A 499 -5.94 8.04 5.34
N GLY A 500 -6.96 7.29 4.93
CA GLY A 500 -7.39 6.06 5.60
C GLY A 500 -8.37 6.26 6.76
N ASN A 501 -8.85 7.49 7.01
CA ASN A 501 -9.92 7.69 7.99
C ASN A 501 -11.21 7.08 7.48
N GLU A 502 -11.99 6.49 8.37
CA GLU A 502 -13.17 5.69 8.05
C GLU A 502 -14.39 6.23 8.79
N SER A 503 -15.52 6.34 8.09
CA SER A 503 -16.80 6.76 8.68
C SER A 503 -17.38 5.68 9.61
N GLN A 504 -18.43 6.06 10.35
CA GLN A 504 -19.27 5.05 11.00
C GLN A 504 -19.93 4.15 9.93
N PRO A 505 -20.20 2.88 10.24
CA PRO A 505 -20.84 1.97 9.31
C PRO A 505 -22.31 2.30 9.09
N TYR A 506 -22.72 2.35 7.85
CA TYR A 506 -24.12 2.38 7.41
C TYR A 506 -24.57 0.97 7.13
N ILE A 507 -25.64 0.53 7.80
CA ILE A 507 -26.07 -0.86 7.79
C ILE A 507 -27.36 -1.00 6.99
N LYS A 508 -27.35 -1.89 5.98
CA LYS A 508 -28.57 -2.35 5.32
C LYS A 508 -29.16 -3.53 6.07
N THR A 509 -30.27 -3.31 6.71
CA THR A 509 -31.10 -4.41 7.23
C THR A 509 -31.75 -5.14 6.04
N PRO A 510 -31.70 -6.49 5.94
CA PRO A 510 -32.39 -7.22 4.87
C PRO A 510 -33.86 -6.81 4.79
N SER A 511 -34.35 -6.51 3.59
CA SER A 511 -35.75 -6.22 3.34
C SER A 511 -36.58 -7.48 3.63
N GLY A 512 -37.23 -7.51 4.76
CA GLY A 512 -38.03 -8.61 5.29
C GLY A 512 -38.23 -8.49 6.82
N VAL A 513 -37.35 -7.73 7.47
CA VAL A 513 -37.52 -7.32 8.86
C VAL A 513 -37.44 -5.80 8.86
N GLN A 514 -38.54 -5.10 8.69
CA GLN A 514 -38.59 -3.69 9.08
C GLN A 514 -38.33 -3.66 10.60
N SER A 515 -37.12 -3.25 11.01
CA SER A 515 -36.93 -2.69 12.33
C SER A 515 -37.68 -1.36 12.33
N GLY A 516 -38.94 -1.40 12.75
CA GLY A 516 -39.67 -0.17 13.04
C GLY A 516 -38.93 0.49 14.19
N ILE A 517 -38.18 1.54 13.94
CA ILE A 517 -37.74 2.45 15.00
C ILE A 517 -39.01 3.20 15.43
N VAL A 518 -39.69 2.69 16.42
CA VAL A 518 -40.71 3.42 17.12
C VAL A 518 -40.02 4.04 18.30
N ASP A 519 -39.81 5.36 18.29
CA ASP A 519 -39.25 6.15 19.40
C ASP A 519 -37.90 5.65 19.96
N GLY A 520 -36.98 5.21 19.12
CA GLY A 520 -35.65 4.73 19.52
C GLY A 520 -35.61 3.27 20.04
N LEU A 521 -36.70 2.52 19.87
CA LEU A 521 -36.75 1.09 20.14
C LEU A 521 -36.06 0.28 19.03
N VAL A 522 -35.06 -0.51 19.39
CA VAL A 522 -34.43 -1.51 18.51
C VAL A 522 -34.84 -2.90 18.98
N VAL A 523 -35.35 -3.74 18.04
CA VAL A 523 -35.82 -5.10 18.37
C VAL A 523 -35.22 -6.09 17.37
N TYR A 524 -34.70 -7.21 17.85
CA TYR A 524 -34.28 -8.33 17.02
C TYR A 524 -34.48 -9.67 17.70
N GLY A 525 -34.61 -10.74 16.95
CA GLY A 525 -34.75 -12.10 17.44
C GLY A 525 -33.41 -12.85 17.45
N GLY A 526 -33.23 -13.72 18.42
CA GLY A 526 -32.10 -14.63 18.53
C GLY A 526 -32.52 -16.05 18.88
N SER A 527 -31.60 -16.86 19.36
CA SER A 527 -31.91 -18.23 19.79
C SER A 527 -32.70 -18.24 21.11
N GLY A 528 -33.98 -18.57 21.01
CA GLY A 528 -34.89 -18.67 22.17
C GLY A 528 -35.29 -17.33 22.81
N ALA A 529 -34.97 -16.17 22.22
CA ALA A 529 -35.26 -14.87 22.83
C ALA A 529 -35.46 -13.73 21.80
N ILE A 530 -36.19 -12.70 22.24
CA ILE A 530 -36.29 -11.38 21.63
C ILE A 530 -35.40 -10.43 22.42
N TYR A 531 -34.51 -9.74 21.71
CA TYR A 531 -33.64 -8.72 22.27
C TYR A 531 -34.17 -7.34 21.91
N VAL A 532 -34.24 -6.47 22.93
CA VAL A 532 -34.71 -5.09 22.77
C VAL A 532 -33.70 -4.12 23.37
N SER A 533 -33.47 -3.00 22.64
CA SER A 533 -32.73 -1.86 23.16
C SER A 533 -33.64 -0.65 23.15
N VAL A 534 -33.77 0.03 24.28
CA VAL A 534 -34.66 1.17 24.46
C VAL A 534 -33.94 2.36 25.10
N PRO A 535 -34.16 3.61 24.62
CA PRO A 535 -33.47 4.79 25.15
C PRO A 535 -33.96 5.18 26.55
N LYS A 536 -35.16 4.75 26.93
CA LYS A 536 -35.81 5.00 28.23
C LYS A 536 -36.79 3.88 28.52
N ASP A 537 -37.31 3.84 29.75
CA ASP A 537 -38.33 2.86 30.18
C ASP A 537 -39.52 2.82 29.21
N MET A 538 -39.85 1.63 28.71
CA MET A 538 -40.86 1.43 27.68
C MET A 538 -41.62 0.10 27.91
N ASP A 539 -42.89 0.06 27.52
CA ASP A 539 -43.70 -1.16 27.47
C ASP A 539 -43.50 -1.85 26.10
N ILE A 540 -43.08 -3.11 26.13
CA ILE A 540 -42.88 -3.96 24.97
C ILE A 540 -44.05 -4.92 24.84
N TYR A 541 -44.79 -4.82 23.72
CA TYR A 541 -45.92 -5.68 23.39
C TYR A 541 -45.48 -6.72 22.36
N ILE A 542 -45.62 -8.00 22.72
CA ILE A 542 -45.24 -9.12 21.86
C ILE A 542 -46.52 -9.83 21.41
N TYR A 543 -46.76 -9.85 20.12
CA TYR A 543 -47.90 -10.53 19.51
C TYR A 543 -47.43 -11.75 18.70
N SER A 544 -48.30 -12.76 18.56
CA SER A 544 -48.12 -13.82 17.57
C SER A 544 -48.17 -13.22 16.17
N PHE A 545 -47.67 -13.97 15.18
CA PHE A 545 -47.77 -13.58 13.79
C PHE A 545 -49.23 -13.39 13.27
N THR A 546 -50.18 -14.03 14.01
CA THR A 546 -51.63 -13.87 13.71
C THR A 546 -52.25 -12.67 14.43
N GLY A 547 -51.47 -11.86 15.16
CA GLY A 547 -51.92 -10.63 15.83
C GLY A 547 -52.45 -10.82 17.26
N GLN A 548 -52.40 -12.02 17.86
CA GLN A 548 -52.81 -12.25 19.23
C GLN A 548 -51.68 -11.77 20.19
N LEU A 549 -52.04 -10.94 21.21
CA LEU A 549 -51.10 -10.52 22.25
C LEU A 549 -50.64 -11.75 23.07
N ILE A 550 -49.33 -12.01 23.04
CA ILE A 550 -48.70 -13.10 23.78
C ILE A 550 -48.22 -12.61 25.14
N ARG A 551 -47.58 -11.43 25.16
CA ARG A 551 -46.94 -10.91 26.36
C ARG A 551 -46.74 -9.40 26.29
N MET A 552 -46.85 -8.75 27.45
CA MET A 552 -46.38 -7.37 27.64
C MET A 552 -45.26 -7.40 28.72
N VAL A 553 -44.18 -6.69 28.44
CA VAL A 553 -43.01 -6.59 29.32
C VAL A 553 -42.59 -5.15 29.47
N ARG A 554 -42.51 -4.63 30.68
CA ARG A 554 -41.87 -3.34 30.97
C ARG A 554 -40.36 -3.53 30.97
N VAL A 555 -39.62 -2.79 30.11
CA VAL A 555 -38.16 -2.81 30.06
C VAL A 555 -37.63 -1.43 30.45
N SER A 556 -36.56 -1.41 31.23
CA SER A 556 -35.83 -0.17 31.57
C SER A 556 -34.89 0.24 30.47
N GLY A 557 -34.53 1.53 30.40
CA GLY A 557 -33.60 2.06 29.42
C GLY A 557 -32.31 1.23 29.34
N GLY A 558 -31.90 0.88 28.12
CA GLY A 558 -30.78 -0.02 27.82
C GLY A 558 -31.21 -1.29 27.07
N ASN A 559 -30.39 -2.34 27.16
CA ASN A 559 -30.63 -3.62 26.50
C ASN A 559 -31.33 -4.62 27.42
N SER A 560 -32.33 -5.31 26.89
CA SER A 560 -33.07 -6.36 27.61
C SER A 560 -33.28 -7.58 26.71
N GLU A 561 -33.32 -8.76 27.35
CA GLU A 561 -33.60 -10.04 26.69
C GLU A 561 -34.95 -10.57 27.20
N ILE A 562 -35.81 -10.98 26.28
CA ILE A 562 -37.13 -11.52 26.57
C ILE A 562 -37.22 -12.92 25.99
N THR A 563 -37.15 -13.94 26.84
CA THR A 563 -37.24 -15.35 26.42
C THR A 563 -38.60 -15.65 25.83
N VAL A 564 -38.63 -16.21 24.63
CA VAL A 564 -39.83 -16.72 23.94
C VAL A 564 -39.49 -17.97 23.15
N PRO A 565 -40.44 -18.87 22.86
CA PRO A 565 -40.21 -20.01 21.98
C PRO A 565 -39.77 -19.60 20.56
N ALA A 566 -39.14 -20.52 19.82
CA ALA A 566 -38.86 -20.30 18.42
C ALA A 566 -40.13 -20.01 17.62
N GLY A 567 -40.12 -19.00 16.78
CA GLY A 567 -41.30 -18.58 16.03
C GLY A 567 -41.21 -17.16 15.47
N MET A 568 -42.29 -16.74 14.81
CA MET A 568 -42.42 -15.38 14.26
C MET A 568 -43.33 -14.55 15.20
N TYR A 569 -42.85 -13.36 15.55
CA TYR A 569 -43.52 -12.44 16.46
C TYR A 569 -43.65 -11.05 15.84
N ILE A 570 -44.60 -10.27 16.38
CA ILE A 570 -44.72 -8.83 16.14
C ILE A 570 -44.46 -8.12 17.46
N VAL A 571 -43.42 -7.30 17.54
CA VAL A 571 -42.99 -6.60 18.75
C VAL A 571 -43.12 -5.10 18.55
N ASN A 572 -44.06 -4.44 19.22
CA ASN A 572 -44.39 -3.02 18.99
C ASN A 572 -44.50 -2.65 17.49
N GLY A 573 -45.13 -3.51 16.69
CA GLY A 573 -45.28 -3.32 15.25
C GLY A 573 -44.14 -3.87 14.38
N THR A 574 -43.03 -4.29 14.99
CA THR A 574 -41.87 -4.86 14.29
C THR A 574 -41.98 -6.38 14.22
N LYS A 575 -41.81 -6.96 13.03
CA LYS A 575 -41.75 -8.42 12.83
C LYS A 575 -40.39 -8.96 13.28
N VAL A 576 -40.37 -10.00 14.10
CA VAL A 576 -39.16 -10.60 14.67
C VAL A 576 -39.23 -12.12 14.53
N ALA A 577 -38.18 -12.73 14.03
CA ALA A 577 -38.00 -14.18 13.97
C ALA A 577 -37.10 -14.64 15.14
N VAL A 578 -37.54 -15.59 15.94
CA VAL A 578 -36.80 -16.24 17.01
C VAL A 578 -36.53 -17.69 16.59
N GLN A 579 -35.28 -18.11 16.66
CA GLN A 579 -34.79 -19.46 16.28
C GLN A 579 -34.77 -20.38 17.49
#